data_34b0a1e780ed14d992e043f536e53d7d
#
_entry.id   34b0a1e780ed14d992e043f536e53d7d
#
_cell.length_a   1.000
_cell.length_b   1.000
_cell.length_c   1.000
_cell.angle_alpha   90.00
_cell.angle_beta   90.00
_cell.angle_gamma   90.00
#
_symmetry.space_group_name_H-M   'P 1'
#
loop_
_entity.id
_entity.type
_entity.pdbx_description
1 polymer ?
#
loop_
_entity_poly.entity_id
_entity_poly.type
_entity_poly.pdbx_seq_one_letter_code
_entity_poly.pdbx_strand_id
1 'polypeptide(L)'
;MIAVVDDEEMVRKAVVRLLEAAGYTARAFGSGREFLQFWPKNRPDCVVLDLAMPDLSGADVQRALNRAGAHFPVVIITAHDEPGVREDCMRRGAAAYLCKPLDERELLAALEAAVGPSP
;
A
#
# COMPACT_ATOMS: atom_id res chain seq x y z
N MET A 1 -8.27 7.13 6.65
CA MET A 1 -8.59 6.25 5.50
C MET A 1 -7.31 5.59 5.02
N ILE A 2 -7.35 4.28 4.82
CA ILE A 2 -6.24 3.51 4.25
C ILE A 2 -6.53 3.29 2.78
N ALA A 3 -5.61 3.67 1.90
CA ALA A 3 -5.74 3.41 0.47
C ALA A 3 -5.18 2.02 0.18
N VAL A 4 -5.88 1.24 -0.65
CA VAL A 4 -5.46 -0.10 -1.06
C VAL A 4 -5.32 -0.09 -2.57
N VAL A 5 -4.10 -0.22 -3.07
CA VAL A 5 -3.78 -0.13 -4.49
C VAL A 5 -3.24 -1.47 -4.97
N ASP A 6 -4.05 -2.19 -5.73
CA ASP A 6 -3.70 -3.51 -6.26
C ASP A 6 -4.56 -3.76 -7.51
N ASP A 7 -3.97 -4.26 -8.58
CA ASP A 7 -4.71 -4.52 -9.81
C ASP A 7 -5.56 -5.80 -9.75
N GLU A 8 -5.32 -6.65 -8.76
CA GLU A 8 -6.10 -7.87 -8.56
C GLU A 8 -7.33 -7.58 -7.69
N GLU A 9 -8.52 -7.68 -8.29
CA GLU A 9 -9.76 -7.39 -7.60
C GLU A 9 -9.95 -8.23 -6.33
N MET A 10 -9.61 -9.51 -6.39
CA MET A 10 -9.78 -10.39 -5.23
C MET A 10 -8.90 -9.96 -4.06
N VAL A 11 -7.67 -9.54 -4.34
CA VAL A 11 -6.75 -9.05 -3.31
C VAL A 11 -7.28 -7.75 -2.72
N ARG A 12 -7.71 -6.79 -3.57
CA ARG A 12 -8.30 -5.53 -3.11
C ARG A 12 -9.44 -5.76 -2.15
N LYS A 13 -10.39 -6.61 -2.55
CA LYS A 13 -11.58 -6.90 -1.75
C LYS A 13 -11.23 -7.55 -0.42
N ALA A 14 -10.29 -8.50 -0.44
CA ALA A 14 -9.86 -9.20 0.77
C ALA A 14 -9.18 -8.23 1.76
N VAL A 15 -8.30 -7.37 1.26
CA VAL A 15 -7.57 -6.41 2.09
C VAL A 15 -8.54 -5.37 2.68
N VAL A 16 -9.42 -4.81 1.86
CA VAL A 16 -10.41 -3.84 2.34
C VAL A 16 -11.28 -4.45 3.44
N ARG A 17 -11.75 -5.67 3.21
CA ARG A 17 -12.60 -6.37 4.18
C ARG A 17 -11.88 -6.59 5.50
N LEU A 18 -10.61 -6.99 5.43
CA LEU A 18 -9.76 -7.18 6.59
C LEU A 18 -9.59 -5.87 7.38
N LEU A 19 -9.27 -4.79 6.67
CA LEU A 19 -9.05 -3.49 7.29
C LEU A 19 -10.32 -2.96 7.95
N GLU A 20 -11.45 -3.07 7.27
CA GLU A 20 -12.74 -2.63 7.82
C GLU A 20 -13.13 -3.44 9.05
N ALA A 21 -12.89 -4.74 9.04
CA ALA A 21 -13.15 -5.59 10.19
C ALA A 21 -12.27 -5.20 11.39
N ALA A 22 -11.09 -4.66 11.12
CA ALA A 22 -10.17 -4.20 12.17
C ALA A 22 -10.46 -2.75 12.63
N GLY A 23 -11.47 -2.09 12.05
CA GLY A 23 -11.88 -0.75 12.47
C GLY A 23 -11.34 0.40 11.63
N TYR A 24 -10.57 0.11 10.58
CA TYR A 24 -10.07 1.15 9.67
C TYR A 24 -11.10 1.45 8.59
N THR A 25 -11.10 2.68 8.09
CA THR A 25 -11.80 2.98 6.84
C THR A 25 -10.81 2.73 5.71
N ALA A 26 -11.27 2.08 4.64
CA ALA A 26 -10.42 1.71 3.53
C ALA A 26 -11.06 2.06 2.19
N ARG A 27 -10.24 2.40 1.21
CA ARG A 27 -10.67 2.67 -0.15
C ARG A 27 -9.75 2.00 -1.14
N ALA A 28 -10.33 1.30 -2.12
CA ALA A 28 -9.59 0.50 -3.08
C ALA A 28 -9.40 1.22 -4.41
N PHE A 29 -8.23 0.99 -5.03
CA PHE A 29 -7.88 1.51 -6.34
C PHE A 29 -7.31 0.37 -7.17
N GLY A 30 -7.77 0.25 -8.41
CA GLY A 30 -7.34 -0.83 -9.30
C GLY A 30 -6.03 -0.55 -10.04
N SER A 31 -5.47 0.65 -9.90
CA SER A 31 -4.21 1.03 -10.56
C SER A 31 -3.50 2.12 -9.80
N GLY A 32 -2.20 2.21 -10.03
CA GLY A 32 -1.40 3.31 -9.47
C GLY A 32 -1.85 4.66 -10.00
N ARG A 33 -2.27 4.71 -11.26
CA ARG A 33 -2.73 5.95 -11.89
C ARG A 33 -3.97 6.50 -11.20
N GLU A 34 -4.95 5.65 -10.90
CA GLU A 34 -6.15 6.06 -10.16
C GLU A 34 -5.79 6.65 -8.81
N PHE A 35 -4.90 5.99 -8.08
CA PHE A 35 -4.48 6.47 -6.77
C PHE A 35 -3.75 7.80 -6.87
N LEU A 36 -2.83 7.94 -7.82
CA LEU A 36 -2.07 9.19 -7.97
C LEU A 36 -2.96 10.39 -8.34
N GLN A 37 -4.08 10.15 -9.01
CA GLN A 37 -5.05 11.20 -9.31
C GLN A 37 -5.90 11.58 -8.10
N PHE A 38 -6.12 10.64 -7.20
CA PHE A 38 -7.01 10.80 -6.06
C PHE A 38 -6.34 11.46 -4.85
N TRP A 39 -5.14 11.03 -4.49
CA TRP A 39 -4.54 11.36 -3.20
C TRP A 39 -4.25 12.85 -2.96
N PRO A 40 -3.92 13.66 -3.97
CA PRO A 40 -3.60 15.06 -3.69
C PRO A 40 -4.73 15.83 -3.01
N LYS A 41 -5.97 15.46 -3.31
CA LYS A 41 -7.17 16.08 -2.73
C LYS A 41 -7.72 15.30 -1.54
N ASN A 42 -7.36 14.03 -1.41
CA ASN A 42 -7.95 13.11 -0.43
C ASN A 42 -6.84 12.29 0.24
N ARG A 43 -6.03 12.98 1.02
CA ARG A 43 -4.82 12.41 1.60
C ARG A 43 -5.13 11.20 2.50
N PRO A 44 -4.56 10.02 2.22
CA PRO A 44 -4.75 8.86 3.08
C PRO A 44 -3.84 8.94 4.30
N ASP A 45 -4.15 8.13 5.32
CA ASP A 45 -3.28 7.96 6.46
C ASP A 45 -2.13 6.99 6.14
N CYS A 46 -2.37 6.08 5.20
CA CYS A 46 -1.40 5.09 4.75
C CYS A 46 -1.86 4.52 3.42
N VAL A 47 -0.93 4.01 2.61
CA VAL A 47 -1.28 3.27 1.40
C VAL A 47 -0.68 1.87 1.47
N VAL A 48 -1.51 0.86 1.18
CA VAL A 48 -1.09 -0.52 0.97
C VAL A 48 -0.96 -0.66 -0.54
N LEU A 49 0.25 -0.88 -1.03
CA LEU A 49 0.59 -0.74 -2.44
C LEU A 49 1.21 -2.01 -3.00
N ASP A 50 0.57 -2.59 -4.02
CA ASP A 50 1.12 -3.73 -4.75
C ASP A 50 2.30 -3.26 -5.60
N LEU A 51 3.38 -4.04 -5.57
CA LEU A 51 4.59 -3.70 -6.31
C LEU A 51 4.47 -4.01 -7.80
N ALA A 52 3.89 -5.17 -8.14
CA ALA A 52 3.82 -5.64 -9.53
C ALA A 52 2.47 -5.36 -10.14
N MET A 53 2.33 -4.21 -10.80
CA MET A 53 1.10 -3.81 -11.51
C MET A 53 1.44 -3.43 -12.94
N PRO A 54 0.53 -3.67 -13.90
CA PRO A 54 0.76 -3.21 -15.27
C PRO A 54 0.69 -1.67 -15.33
N ASP A 55 1.28 -1.08 -16.34
CA ASP A 55 1.34 0.36 -16.60
C ASP A 55 2.23 1.08 -15.58
N LEU A 56 1.75 1.34 -14.38
CA LEU A 56 2.56 1.93 -13.31
C LEU A 56 2.78 0.89 -12.20
N SER A 57 4.03 0.52 -11.98
CA SER A 57 4.40 -0.39 -10.90
C SER A 57 4.32 0.32 -9.54
N GLY A 58 4.37 -0.46 -8.46
CA GLY A 58 4.44 0.13 -7.12
C GLY A 58 5.68 1.00 -6.96
N ALA A 59 6.80 0.63 -7.59
CA ALA A 59 8.01 1.47 -7.56
C ALA A 59 7.79 2.82 -8.24
N ASP A 60 7.08 2.83 -9.37
CA ASP A 60 6.73 4.08 -10.07
C ASP A 60 5.85 4.96 -9.20
N VAL A 61 4.89 4.36 -8.48
CA VAL A 61 4.03 5.10 -7.56
C VAL A 61 4.85 5.68 -6.41
N GLN A 62 5.77 4.90 -5.82
CA GLN A 62 6.65 5.39 -4.77
C GLN A 62 7.47 6.61 -5.23
N ARG A 63 8.02 6.53 -6.44
CA ARG A 63 8.81 7.65 -7.00
C ARG A 63 7.95 8.89 -7.20
N ALA A 64 6.73 8.72 -7.70
CA ALA A 64 5.80 9.84 -7.88
C ALA A 64 5.42 10.50 -6.56
N LEU A 65 5.15 9.68 -5.53
CA LEU A 65 4.83 10.19 -4.19
C LEU A 65 6.02 10.95 -3.60
N ASN A 66 7.22 10.42 -3.76
CA ASN A 66 8.44 11.09 -3.26
C ASN A 66 8.67 12.44 -3.95
N ARG A 67 8.48 12.49 -5.28
CA ARG A 67 8.63 13.75 -6.03
C ARG A 67 7.59 14.79 -5.61
N ALA A 68 6.38 14.33 -5.26
CA ALA A 68 5.30 15.21 -4.83
C ALA A 68 5.40 15.63 -3.36
N GLY A 69 6.38 15.10 -2.61
CA GLY A 69 6.53 15.41 -1.19
C GLY A 69 5.47 14.79 -0.31
N ALA A 70 4.89 13.67 -0.73
CA ALA A 70 3.90 12.96 0.08
C ALA A 70 4.57 12.37 1.33
N HIS A 71 3.94 12.55 2.48
CA HIS A 71 4.51 12.13 3.76
C HIS A 71 3.74 11.03 4.48
N PHE A 72 2.72 10.44 3.86
CA PHE A 72 2.04 9.30 4.47
C PHE A 72 2.84 8.01 4.23
N PRO A 73 2.75 7.07 5.16
CA PRO A 73 3.50 5.81 5.04
C PRO A 73 2.98 4.92 3.91
N VAL A 74 3.90 4.14 3.33
CA VAL A 74 3.62 3.20 2.25
C VAL A 74 3.98 1.79 2.74
N VAL A 75 3.01 0.89 2.71
CA VAL A 75 3.22 -0.53 3.00
C VAL A 75 3.20 -1.28 1.67
N ILE A 76 4.34 -1.83 1.28
CA ILE A 76 4.45 -2.58 0.02
C ILE A 76 3.96 -4.00 0.22
N ILE A 77 3.17 -4.50 -0.73
CA ILE A 77 2.79 -5.91 -0.79
C ILE A 77 3.24 -6.48 -2.15
N THR A 78 3.70 -7.71 -2.19
CA THR A 78 4.17 -8.30 -3.44
C THR A 78 4.08 -9.82 -3.45
N ALA A 79 3.77 -10.40 -4.62
CA ALA A 79 3.85 -11.83 -4.86
C ALA A 79 5.25 -12.23 -5.36
N HIS A 80 6.12 -11.26 -5.65
CA HIS A 80 7.42 -11.49 -6.28
C HIS A 80 8.56 -10.98 -5.39
N ASP A 81 8.92 -11.79 -4.40
CA ASP A 81 10.00 -11.45 -3.48
C ASP A 81 11.32 -11.97 -4.03
N GLU A 82 11.95 -11.17 -4.88
CA GLU A 82 13.24 -11.47 -5.48
C GLU A 82 14.36 -10.74 -4.74
N PRO A 83 15.61 -11.24 -4.83
CA PRO A 83 16.76 -10.59 -4.18
C PRO A 83 16.86 -9.10 -4.57
N GLY A 84 17.06 -8.25 -3.57
CA GLY A 84 17.23 -6.81 -3.77
C GLY A 84 15.95 -6.00 -3.84
N VAL A 85 14.80 -6.63 -4.05
CA VAL A 85 13.52 -5.94 -4.20
C VAL A 85 13.11 -5.24 -2.90
N ARG A 86 13.22 -5.93 -1.77
CA ARG A 86 12.91 -5.36 -0.46
C ARG A 86 13.76 -4.12 -0.19
N GLU A 87 15.05 -4.23 -0.40
CA GLU A 87 16.01 -3.15 -0.16
C GLU A 87 15.68 -1.93 -1.03
N ASP A 88 15.31 -2.15 -2.29
CA ASP A 88 14.92 -1.08 -3.19
C ASP A 88 13.66 -0.37 -2.71
N CYS A 89 12.66 -1.12 -2.27
CA CYS A 89 11.42 -0.55 -1.74
C CYS A 89 11.70 0.29 -0.48
N MET A 90 12.54 -0.23 0.42
CA MET A 90 12.88 0.48 1.65
C MET A 90 13.69 1.74 1.36
N ARG A 91 14.59 1.71 0.37
CA ARG A 91 15.32 2.91 -0.06
C ARG A 91 14.40 3.97 -0.63
N ARG A 92 13.30 3.57 -1.28
CA ARG A 92 12.28 4.52 -1.76
C ARG A 92 11.36 5.01 -0.65
N GLY A 93 11.60 4.58 0.59
CA GLY A 93 10.89 5.10 1.74
C GLY A 93 9.71 4.26 2.22
N ALA A 94 9.61 2.99 1.82
CA ALA A 94 8.53 2.13 2.32
C ALA A 94 8.64 1.95 3.83
N ALA A 95 7.49 1.98 4.50
CA ALA A 95 7.42 1.73 5.94
C ALA A 95 7.47 0.24 6.26
N ALA A 96 6.98 -0.60 5.33
CA ALA A 96 6.98 -2.05 5.51
C ALA A 96 6.93 -2.74 4.14
N TYR A 97 7.32 -4.01 4.13
CA TYR A 97 7.35 -4.84 2.93
C TYR A 97 6.82 -6.22 3.29
N LEU A 98 5.72 -6.62 2.70
CA LEU A 98 5.03 -7.87 3.00
C LEU A 98 4.87 -8.72 1.75
N CYS A 99 5.03 -10.04 1.88
CA CYS A 99 4.88 -10.96 0.77
C CYS A 99 3.47 -11.56 0.74
N LYS A 100 2.94 -11.75 -0.46
CA LYS A 100 1.69 -12.47 -0.68
C LYS A 100 1.95 -13.98 -0.63
N PRO A 101 1.02 -14.82 -0.14
CA PRO A 101 -0.27 -14.44 0.42
C PRO A 101 -0.12 -13.69 1.73
N LEU A 102 -0.94 -12.65 1.92
CA LEU A 102 -0.79 -11.79 3.08
C LEU A 102 -1.24 -12.49 4.35
N ASP A 103 -0.39 -12.38 5.37
CA ASP A 103 -0.75 -12.79 6.72
C ASP A 103 -1.48 -11.63 7.38
N GLU A 104 -2.66 -11.90 7.89
CA GLU A 104 -3.54 -10.91 8.50
C GLU A 104 -2.85 -10.16 9.65
N ARG A 105 -2.17 -10.91 10.52
CA ARG A 105 -1.48 -10.32 11.67
C ARG A 105 -0.33 -9.43 11.26
N GLU A 106 0.43 -9.86 10.25
CA GLU A 106 1.55 -9.07 9.73
C GLU A 106 1.06 -7.76 9.14
N LEU A 107 -0.03 -7.81 8.37
CA LEU A 107 -0.58 -6.61 7.75
C LEU A 107 -1.09 -5.64 8.81
N LEU A 108 -1.85 -6.12 9.77
CA LEU A 108 -2.37 -5.26 10.84
C LEU A 108 -1.26 -4.69 11.70
N ALA A 109 -0.23 -5.48 12.01
CA ALA A 109 0.93 -5.01 12.76
C ALA A 109 1.68 -3.91 12.01
N ALA A 110 1.85 -4.07 10.68
CA ALA A 110 2.50 -3.06 9.86
C ALA A 110 1.70 -1.76 9.85
N LEU A 111 0.38 -1.83 9.77
CA LEU A 111 -0.48 -0.65 9.80
C LEU A 111 -0.44 0.05 11.16
N GLU A 112 -0.51 -0.71 12.23
CA GLU A 112 -0.42 -0.13 13.57
C GLU A 112 0.91 0.59 13.79
N ALA A 113 1.99 -0.01 13.31
CA ALA A 113 3.31 0.62 13.40
C ALA A 113 3.41 1.89 12.57
N ALA A 114 2.70 1.94 11.43
CA ALA A 114 2.75 3.08 10.52
C ALA A 114 1.83 4.23 10.94
N VAL A 115 0.61 3.93 11.37
CA VAL A 115 -0.43 4.94 11.62
C VAL A 115 -1.03 4.89 13.02
N GLY A 116 -0.60 3.97 13.85
CA GLY A 116 -1.19 3.75 15.17
C GLY A 116 -2.40 2.82 15.10
N PRO A 117 -2.98 2.49 16.26
CA PRO A 117 -4.13 1.58 16.32
C PRO A 117 -5.33 2.17 15.60
N SER A 118 -6.24 1.29 15.16
CA SER A 118 -7.49 1.72 14.52
C SER A 118 -8.31 2.58 15.47
N PRO A 119 -9.03 3.57 14.95
CA PRO A 119 -9.88 4.44 15.76
C PRO A 119 -11.01 3.70 16.42
#